data_1afa220dac898f7a929da4d303e21b6b
#
_entry.id   1afa220dac898f7a929da4d303e21b6b
#
_cell.length_a   1.000
_cell.length_b   1.000
_cell.length_c   1.000
_cell.angle_alpha   90.00
_cell.angle_beta   90.00
_cell.angle_gamma   90.00
#
_symmetry.space_group_name_H-M   'P 1'
#
loop_
_entity.id
_entity.type
_entity.pdbx_description
1 polymer ?
#
loop_
_entity_poly.entity_id
_entity_poly.type
_entity_poly.pdbx_seq_one_letter_code
_entity_poly.pdbx_strand_id
1 'polypeptide(L)'
;MGCIEHKSNLTQTKSESGRDHNPFDIMEPRVPEKTPVDRRNGKRVKANDIPPQGVYLPNNNYLTPHMKSPEFVQLSNAAAITLGIMSGRMYRCECTRCLNLLLTYPEGCRANCAYCGLARHREADRDYADRNFIRVDWPAVPMAEIVDIVAKDPDTSPFHRMCISMITHPRSEDDTFTVLQQWTEKIDPAAIPVSILSNPTTMTREDVQKTKDLGADIFTVALDAATPRLFDRTRGKGVQSPHKWSKYWEIMLDAKDIFGPQKFGAHIIVGMGETEYEILNLVQELVDLGGHSHMFCFFPEQGSLMDHLPATPRDQWRRVQLARYLIDYRDVRVDQMRFDELGRVTSYGISDSELSDIIDAGIAFRTSGCPGKFQDDISACDRPYGDSPPSDIASYPFQPQKKDVRKIRKQLEIPVRVE
;
A
#
# COMPACT_ATOMS: atom_id res chain seq x y z
N MET A 1 -0.84 20.41 11.68
CA MET A 1 -0.85 20.78 13.10
C MET A 1 -1.02 19.51 13.91
N GLY A 2 -0.26 19.35 14.93
CA GLY A 2 0.22 18.10 15.50
C GLY A 2 -0.82 17.13 16.03
N CYS A 3 -0.42 15.86 16.02
CA CYS A 3 -0.98 14.85 16.90
C CYS A 3 -0.98 15.38 18.34
N ILE A 4 -2.11 15.23 19.05
CA ILE A 4 -2.30 15.71 20.42
C ILE A 4 -1.19 15.10 21.30
N GLU A 5 -0.30 15.93 21.81
CA GLU A 5 0.69 15.55 22.83
C GLU A 5 -0.03 15.35 24.18
N HIS A 6 -0.29 14.13 24.56
CA HIS A 6 -0.52 13.79 25.96
C HIS A 6 0.82 13.68 26.68
N LYS A 7 1.22 14.77 27.35
CA LYS A 7 2.30 14.74 28.33
C LYS A 7 1.81 14.04 29.59
N SER A 8 2.25 12.82 29.83
CA SER A 8 2.18 12.23 31.17
C SER A 8 3.56 12.33 31.80
N ASN A 9 3.65 13.14 32.87
CA ASN A 9 4.80 13.16 33.78
C ASN A 9 4.97 11.79 34.43
N LEU A 10 6.08 11.13 34.17
CA LEU A 10 6.54 9.99 34.96
C LEU A 10 7.93 10.27 35.51
N THR A 11 7.94 10.42 36.82
CA THR A 11 9.11 10.49 37.69
C THR A 11 10.02 9.28 37.48
N GLN A 12 11.29 9.54 37.31
CA GLN A 12 12.35 8.53 37.25
C GLN A 12 12.54 7.85 38.59
N THR A 13 12.40 6.53 38.63
CA THR A 13 13.08 5.69 39.63
C THR A 13 14.05 4.78 38.87
N LYS A 14 15.34 4.89 39.25
CA LYS A 14 16.41 4.01 38.78
C LYS A 14 16.23 2.64 39.39
N SER A 15 16.29 1.58 38.57
CA SER A 15 16.77 0.27 38.99
C SER A 15 17.50 -0.39 37.82
N GLU A 16 18.72 -0.80 38.08
CA GLU A 16 19.62 -1.49 37.19
C GLU A 16 19.15 -2.92 36.94
N SER A 17 19.12 -3.35 35.70
CA SER A 17 19.62 -4.66 35.25
C SER A 17 19.45 -4.74 33.72
N GLY A 18 20.59 -4.88 33.03
CA GLY A 18 20.63 -4.93 31.57
C GLY A 18 19.96 -6.16 30.98
N ARG A 19 19.05 -5.91 30.06
CA ARG A 19 18.79 -6.69 28.85
C ARG A 19 18.30 -5.69 27.82
N ASP A 20 19.03 -5.57 26.73
CA ASP A 20 18.62 -4.81 25.55
C ASP A 20 17.29 -5.36 25.02
N HIS A 21 16.20 -4.70 25.39
CA HIS A 21 14.93 -4.91 24.71
C HIS A 21 14.94 -4.10 23.41
N ASN A 22 15.00 -4.81 22.29
CA ASN A 22 14.80 -4.23 20.99
C ASN A 22 13.34 -3.71 20.90
N PRO A 23 13.10 -2.39 20.75
CA PRO A 23 11.74 -1.82 20.71
C PRO A 23 10.93 -2.23 19.47
N PHE A 24 11.48 -3.08 18.60
CA PHE A 24 10.89 -3.51 17.33
C PHE A 24 10.12 -4.84 17.39
N ASP A 25 10.12 -5.51 18.53
CA ASP A 25 9.49 -6.81 18.73
C ASP A 25 7.93 -6.82 18.66
N ILE A 26 7.30 -5.67 18.40
CA ILE A 26 5.83 -5.53 18.52
C ILE A 26 5.07 -6.02 17.27
N MET A 27 5.75 -6.30 16.14
CA MET A 27 5.10 -6.73 14.90
C MET A 27 5.53 -8.10 14.35
N GLU A 28 6.41 -8.81 15.03
CA GLU A 28 6.70 -10.20 14.67
C GLU A 28 5.86 -11.16 15.53
N PRO A 29 5.21 -12.18 14.95
CA PRO A 29 4.48 -13.17 15.73
C PRO A 29 5.49 -13.97 16.57
N ARG A 30 5.54 -13.74 17.87
CA ARG A 30 6.24 -14.63 18.78
C ARG A 30 5.43 -15.89 18.99
N VAL A 31 5.93 -17.03 18.57
CA VAL A 31 5.37 -18.33 18.94
C VAL A 31 5.60 -18.47 20.45
N PRO A 32 4.55 -18.65 21.28
CA PRO A 32 4.72 -18.81 22.71
C PRO A 32 5.42 -20.15 23.00
N GLU A 33 6.49 -20.13 23.80
CA GLU A 33 7.24 -21.32 24.21
C GLU A 33 6.41 -22.33 25.04
N LYS A 34 5.24 -21.94 25.51
CA LYS A 34 4.31 -22.80 26.26
C LYS A 34 2.89 -22.68 25.75
N THR A 35 2.28 -23.81 25.44
CA THR A 35 0.89 -23.89 25.04
C THR A 35 -0.02 -23.30 26.14
N PRO A 36 -0.80 -22.25 25.85
CA PRO A 36 -1.72 -21.69 26.83
C PRO A 36 -2.77 -22.72 27.27
N VAL A 37 -3.23 -22.59 28.50
CA VAL A 37 -4.31 -23.40 29.05
C VAL A 37 -5.53 -22.49 29.25
N ASP A 38 -6.68 -22.88 28.71
CA ASP A 38 -7.92 -22.16 28.98
C ASP A 38 -8.26 -22.28 30.46
N ARG A 39 -8.19 -21.16 31.19
CA ARG A 39 -8.43 -21.10 32.64
C ARG A 39 -9.87 -21.44 33.04
N ARG A 40 -10.82 -21.49 32.10
CA ARG A 40 -12.22 -21.80 32.38
C ARG A 40 -12.52 -23.30 32.40
N ASN A 41 -11.78 -24.11 31.65
CA ASN A 41 -12.06 -25.56 31.53
C ASN A 41 -10.83 -26.45 31.66
N GLY A 42 -9.64 -25.91 31.92
CA GLY A 42 -8.40 -26.66 32.16
C GLY A 42 -7.87 -27.43 30.95
N LYS A 43 -8.43 -27.23 29.74
CA LYS A 43 -7.96 -27.92 28.53
C LYS A 43 -6.80 -27.16 27.88
N ARG A 44 -5.82 -27.90 27.38
CA ARG A 44 -4.77 -27.33 26.53
C ARG A 44 -5.37 -26.86 25.23
N VAL A 45 -5.12 -25.60 24.89
CA VAL A 45 -5.50 -24.98 23.61
C VAL A 45 -4.52 -25.47 22.54
N LYS A 46 -5.04 -25.99 21.42
CA LYS A 46 -4.19 -26.41 20.30
C LYS A 46 -3.57 -25.16 19.65
N ALA A 47 -2.37 -25.31 19.06
CA ALA A 47 -1.67 -24.19 18.41
C ALA A 47 -2.54 -23.46 17.37
N ASN A 48 -3.44 -24.19 16.69
CA ASN A 48 -4.37 -23.66 15.70
C ASN A 48 -5.57 -22.90 16.30
N ASP A 49 -5.77 -22.97 17.63
CA ASP A 49 -6.86 -22.28 18.33
C ASP A 49 -6.38 -20.95 18.95
N ILE A 50 -5.10 -20.60 18.75
CA ILE A 50 -4.50 -19.37 19.27
C ILE A 50 -4.46 -18.37 18.12
N PRO A 51 -5.25 -17.29 18.18
CA PRO A 51 -5.12 -16.22 17.17
C PRO A 51 -3.70 -15.65 17.22
N PRO A 52 -3.12 -15.28 16.05
CA PRO A 52 -1.82 -14.61 16.03
C PRO A 52 -1.84 -13.40 16.96
N GLN A 53 -0.82 -13.30 17.81
CA GLN A 53 -0.73 -12.22 18.80
C GLN A 53 -0.48 -10.89 18.07
N GLY A 54 -1.48 -10.06 18.04
CA GLY A 54 -1.42 -8.71 17.52
C GLY A 54 -2.80 -8.19 17.21
N VAL A 55 -3.47 -7.67 18.18
CA VAL A 55 -4.78 -7.01 18.18
C VAL A 55 -5.95 -7.91 18.56
N TYR A 56 -6.27 -7.90 19.83
CA TYR A 56 -7.56 -8.34 20.32
C TYR A 56 -8.61 -7.29 19.89
N LEU A 57 -9.41 -7.61 18.89
CA LEU A 57 -10.74 -7.03 18.76
C LEU A 57 -11.65 -7.76 19.75
N PRO A 58 -12.38 -7.05 20.62
CA PRO A 58 -13.22 -7.71 21.63
C PRO A 58 -14.40 -8.51 21.04
N ASN A 59 -14.65 -8.42 19.74
CA ASN A 59 -15.67 -9.20 19.05
C ASN A 59 -15.03 -9.94 17.86
N ASN A 60 -15.34 -11.20 17.70
CA ASN A 60 -14.92 -12.09 16.62
C ASN A 60 -15.32 -11.53 15.23
N ASN A 61 -14.56 -10.56 14.71
CA ASN A 61 -14.79 -9.99 13.38
C ASN A 61 -14.06 -10.83 12.29
N TYR A 62 -14.27 -12.16 12.31
CA TYR A 62 -14.03 -12.97 11.11
C TYR A 62 -14.99 -12.50 10.02
N LEU A 63 -14.57 -12.49 8.76
CA LEU A 63 -15.48 -12.25 7.64
C LEU A 63 -16.59 -13.30 7.71
N THR A 64 -17.75 -12.88 8.20
CA THR A 64 -18.95 -13.71 8.17
C THR A 64 -19.63 -13.53 6.81
N PRO A 65 -20.51 -14.47 6.38
CA PRO A 65 -21.26 -14.32 5.13
C PRO A 65 -22.06 -13.00 5.00
N HIS A 66 -22.24 -12.27 6.10
CA HIS A 66 -22.94 -11.00 6.14
C HIS A 66 -22.03 -9.79 5.90
N MET A 67 -20.70 -9.93 6.08
CA MET A 67 -19.73 -8.86 5.93
C MET A 67 -19.27 -8.77 4.48
N LYS A 68 -20.02 -8.07 3.66
CA LYS A 68 -19.73 -7.86 2.24
C LYS A 68 -19.98 -6.42 1.82
N SER A 69 -19.30 -5.99 0.77
CA SER A 69 -19.54 -4.70 0.14
C SER A 69 -20.92 -4.67 -0.54
N PRO A 70 -21.59 -3.52 -0.54
CA PRO A 70 -21.09 -2.20 -0.13
C PRO A 70 -21.32 -1.84 1.34
N GLU A 71 -22.03 -2.68 2.13
CA GLU A 71 -22.36 -2.42 3.54
C GLU A 71 -21.12 -2.51 4.44
N PHE A 72 -20.17 -3.38 4.08
CA PHE A 72 -18.90 -3.57 4.77
C PHE A 72 -17.74 -3.40 3.80
N VAL A 73 -16.64 -2.85 4.30
CA VAL A 73 -15.36 -2.78 3.60
C VAL A 73 -14.25 -3.24 4.53
N GLN A 74 -13.14 -3.75 3.98
CA GLN A 74 -11.95 -3.95 4.79
C GLN A 74 -11.15 -2.66 4.84
N LEU A 75 -10.60 -2.34 6.03
CA LEU A 75 -9.70 -1.23 6.27
C LEU A 75 -8.26 -1.71 6.33
N SER A 76 -7.33 -0.91 5.82
CA SER A 76 -5.92 -1.14 6.19
C SER A 76 -5.77 -1.05 7.71
N ASN A 77 -4.91 -1.89 8.29
CA ASN A 77 -4.60 -1.86 9.72
C ASN A 77 -4.25 -0.44 10.21
N ALA A 78 -3.42 0.28 9.44
CA ALA A 78 -3.04 1.65 9.74
C ALA A 78 -4.24 2.61 9.78
N ALA A 79 -5.19 2.48 8.86
CA ALA A 79 -6.41 3.29 8.84
C ALA A 79 -7.32 2.94 10.04
N ALA A 80 -7.48 1.67 10.37
CA ALA A 80 -8.27 1.23 11.52
C ALA A 80 -7.71 1.73 12.85
N ILE A 81 -6.37 1.74 13.01
CA ILE A 81 -5.69 2.32 14.17
C ILE A 81 -5.89 3.85 14.20
N THR A 82 -5.74 4.53 13.07
CA THR A 82 -5.90 5.99 12.98
C THR A 82 -7.32 6.44 13.26
N LEU A 83 -8.34 5.65 12.87
CA LEU A 83 -9.75 5.88 13.22
C LEU A 83 -10.10 5.59 14.69
N GLY A 84 -9.21 4.90 15.43
CA GLY A 84 -9.50 4.43 16.78
C GLY A 84 -10.40 3.18 16.83
N ILE A 85 -10.67 2.54 15.70
CA ILE A 85 -11.44 1.28 15.61
C ILE A 85 -10.61 0.12 16.16
N MET A 86 -9.27 0.17 15.93
CA MET A 86 -8.32 -0.79 16.46
C MET A 86 -7.33 -0.14 17.41
N SER A 87 -7.00 -0.86 18.49
CA SER A 87 -5.87 -0.48 19.34
C SER A 87 -4.55 -0.81 18.65
N GLY A 88 -3.63 0.17 18.62
CA GLY A 88 -2.32 -0.05 18.03
C GLY A 88 -1.45 1.20 18.10
N ARG A 89 -0.17 1.02 17.76
CA ARG A 89 0.78 2.13 17.68
C ARG A 89 1.72 1.88 16.51
N MET A 90 1.83 2.86 15.64
CA MET A 90 2.76 2.78 14.51
C MET A 90 4.14 3.30 14.91
N TYR A 91 5.15 2.74 14.26
CA TYR A 91 6.55 3.13 14.49
C TYR A 91 6.73 4.63 14.26
N ARG A 92 7.44 5.29 15.17
CA ARG A 92 7.63 6.75 15.22
C ARG A 92 6.33 7.55 15.35
N CYS A 93 5.28 6.93 15.88
CA CYS A 93 3.96 7.57 16.05
C CYS A 93 3.40 8.15 14.74
N GLU A 94 3.73 7.54 13.61
CA GLU A 94 3.19 7.92 12.31
C GLU A 94 1.70 7.58 12.26
N CYS A 95 0.91 8.45 11.62
CA CYS A 95 -0.48 8.19 11.29
C CYS A 95 -0.61 8.01 9.79
N THR A 96 -1.53 7.16 9.31
CA THR A 96 -1.80 7.15 7.88
C THR A 96 -2.64 8.36 7.48
N ARG A 97 -2.29 8.97 6.35
CA ARG A 97 -3.02 10.07 5.74
C ARG A 97 -4.02 9.60 4.69
N CYS A 98 -3.97 8.33 4.32
CA CYS A 98 -4.93 7.73 3.40
C CYS A 98 -5.83 6.73 4.12
N LEU A 99 -7.13 6.94 4.02
CA LEU A 99 -8.14 5.98 4.41
C LEU A 99 -8.24 4.93 3.28
N ASN A 100 -7.49 3.84 3.42
CA ASN A 100 -7.50 2.77 2.42
C ASN A 100 -8.63 1.78 2.70
N LEU A 101 -9.60 1.74 1.81
CA LEU A 101 -10.71 0.79 1.79
C LEU A 101 -10.44 -0.30 0.75
N LEU A 102 -10.82 -1.53 1.06
CA LEU A 102 -10.79 -2.66 0.15
C LEU A 102 -12.19 -3.29 0.09
N LEU A 103 -12.73 -3.44 -1.12
CA LEU A 103 -13.97 -4.18 -1.29
C LEU A 103 -13.79 -5.63 -0.83
N THR A 104 -14.82 -6.17 -0.20
CA THR A 104 -14.76 -7.53 0.37
C THR A 104 -16.02 -8.32 0.07
N TYR A 105 -15.84 -9.61 -0.17
CA TYR A 105 -16.91 -10.57 -0.45
C TYR A 105 -16.58 -11.92 0.18
N PRO A 106 -17.57 -12.65 0.73
CA PRO A 106 -17.36 -13.99 1.28
C PRO A 106 -16.79 -14.99 0.25
N GLU A 107 -17.09 -14.77 -1.04
CA GLU A 107 -16.58 -15.58 -2.14
C GLU A 107 -15.13 -15.29 -2.49
N GLY A 108 -14.57 -14.19 -1.96
CA GLY A 108 -13.23 -13.71 -2.24
C GLY A 108 -13.04 -13.16 -3.66
N CYS A 109 -11.79 -12.88 -4.00
CA CYS A 109 -11.40 -12.41 -5.33
C CYS A 109 -11.47 -13.55 -6.36
N ARG A 110 -12.03 -13.30 -7.54
CA ARG A 110 -12.08 -14.28 -8.65
C ARG A 110 -10.81 -14.35 -9.49
N ALA A 111 -9.87 -13.44 -9.27
CA ALA A 111 -8.57 -13.47 -9.93
C ALA A 111 -7.60 -14.43 -9.21
N ASN A 112 -6.50 -14.75 -9.90
CA ASN A 112 -5.47 -15.63 -9.38
C ASN A 112 -4.07 -15.04 -9.61
N CYS A 113 -3.90 -13.74 -9.25
CA CYS A 113 -2.62 -13.08 -9.40
C CYS A 113 -1.55 -13.79 -8.55
N ALA A 114 -0.41 -14.16 -9.16
CA ALA A 114 0.59 -15.03 -8.57
C ALA A 114 1.23 -14.52 -7.27
N TYR A 115 1.24 -13.20 -7.08
CA TYR A 115 1.85 -12.50 -5.97
C TYR A 115 0.86 -12.07 -4.88
N CYS A 116 -0.46 -12.29 -5.09
CA CYS A 116 -1.50 -11.62 -4.32
C CYS A 116 -2.03 -12.51 -3.19
N GLY A 117 -2.11 -11.93 -1.99
CA GLY A 117 -2.72 -12.57 -0.83
C GLY A 117 -4.24 -12.78 -0.94
N LEU A 118 -4.90 -12.17 -1.95
CA LEU A 118 -6.33 -12.36 -2.23
C LEU A 118 -6.58 -13.31 -3.41
N ALA A 119 -5.53 -13.97 -3.96
CA ALA A 119 -5.69 -14.87 -5.08
C ALA A 119 -6.63 -16.04 -4.72
N ARG A 120 -7.53 -16.39 -5.66
CA ARG A 120 -8.55 -17.45 -5.42
C ARG A 120 -7.96 -18.84 -5.10
N HIS A 121 -6.73 -19.10 -5.53
CA HIS A 121 -6.00 -20.36 -5.27
C HIS A 121 -4.87 -20.18 -4.26
N ARG A 122 -4.98 -19.19 -3.37
CA ARG A 122 -4.03 -19.03 -2.28
C ARG A 122 -4.08 -20.24 -1.34
N GLU A 123 -2.94 -20.87 -1.10
CA GLU A 123 -2.78 -22.01 -0.20
C GLU A 123 -2.50 -21.54 1.23
N ALA A 124 -3.49 -20.95 1.89
CA ALA A 124 -3.40 -20.51 3.27
C ALA A 124 -4.68 -20.91 4.02
N ASP A 125 -4.58 -21.01 5.36
CA ASP A 125 -5.75 -21.14 6.20
C ASP A 125 -6.74 -20.01 5.85
N ARG A 126 -8.02 -20.37 5.66
CA ARG A 126 -9.05 -19.43 5.22
C ARG A 126 -9.18 -18.26 6.19
N ASP A 127 -9.19 -18.53 7.48
CA ASP A 127 -9.33 -17.48 8.50
C ASP A 127 -8.13 -16.51 8.46
N TYR A 128 -6.93 -16.99 8.11
CA TYR A 128 -5.76 -16.16 7.90
C TYR A 128 -5.88 -15.38 6.61
N ALA A 129 -6.24 -16.02 5.50
CA ALA A 129 -6.35 -15.41 4.19
C ALA A 129 -7.42 -14.30 4.15
N ASP A 130 -8.56 -14.52 4.81
CA ASP A 130 -9.67 -13.57 4.85
C ASP A 130 -9.35 -12.29 5.64
N ARG A 131 -8.37 -12.33 6.55
CA ARG A 131 -7.99 -11.20 7.41
C ARG A 131 -6.71 -10.51 7.00
N ASN A 132 -5.79 -11.23 6.36
CA ASN A 132 -4.46 -10.74 6.06
C ASN A 132 -4.29 -10.43 4.58
N PHE A 133 -3.98 -9.17 4.31
CA PHE A 133 -3.57 -8.69 3.00
C PHE A 133 -2.38 -7.74 3.17
N ILE A 134 -1.36 -7.90 2.33
CA ILE A 134 -0.12 -7.12 2.44
C ILE A 134 0.43 -7.20 3.88
N ARG A 135 0.61 -8.44 4.41
CA ARG A 135 1.26 -8.80 5.68
C ARG A 135 0.57 -8.33 6.97
N VAL A 136 -0.52 -7.61 6.89
CA VAL A 136 -1.22 -7.07 8.07
C VAL A 136 -2.69 -7.43 8.03
N ASP A 137 -3.34 -7.37 9.21
CA ASP A 137 -4.77 -7.56 9.31
C ASP A 137 -5.53 -6.42 8.61
N TRP A 138 -6.59 -6.80 7.93
CA TRP A 138 -7.54 -5.88 7.31
C TRP A 138 -8.93 -6.15 7.88
N PRO A 139 -9.30 -5.49 9.00
CA PRO A 139 -10.60 -5.71 9.61
C PRO A 139 -11.74 -5.26 8.70
N ALA A 140 -12.80 -6.06 8.67
CA ALA A 140 -14.05 -5.67 8.03
C ALA A 140 -14.84 -4.74 8.96
N VAL A 141 -15.25 -3.58 8.44
CA VAL A 141 -15.93 -2.52 9.21
C VAL A 141 -17.16 -2.06 8.42
N PRO A 142 -18.30 -1.76 9.08
CA PRO A 142 -19.44 -1.17 8.41
C PRO A 142 -19.05 0.17 7.75
N MET A 143 -19.38 0.35 6.46
CA MET A 143 -19.08 1.60 5.76
C MET A 143 -19.72 2.81 6.44
N ALA A 144 -20.95 2.66 6.96
CA ALA A 144 -21.65 3.71 7.68
C ALA A 144 -20.88 4.16 8.94
N GLU A 145 -20.25 3.24 9.68
CA GLU A 145 -19.45 3.57 10.89
C GLU A 145 -18.23 4.43 10.52
N ILE A 146 -17.54 4.06 9.43
CA ILE A 146 -16.39 4.81 8.93
C ILE A 146 -16.80 6.24 8.56
N VAL A 147 -17.87 6.35 7.78
CA VAL A 147 -18.43 7.64 7.35
C VAL A 147 -18.85 8.48 8.54
N ASP A 148 -19.57 7.91 9.52
CA ASP A 148 -20.04 8.63 10.71
C ASP A 148 -18.90 9.12 11.62
N ILE A 149 -17.77 8.38 11.67
CA ILE A 149 -16.58 8.82 12.42
C ILE A 149 -15.93 10.02 11.72
N VAL A 150 -15.70 9.94 10.40
CA VAL A 150 -14.98 10.98 9.66
C VAL A 150 -15.84 12.23 9.42
N ALA A 151 -17.14 12.06 9.20
CA ALA A 151 -18.09 13.17 8.95
C ALA A 151 -18.29 14.09 10.17
N LYS A 152 -17.86 13.68 11.39
CA LYS A 152 -17.92 14.55 12.58
C LYS A 152 -17.07 15.82 12.40
N ASP A 153 -15.91 15.70 11.79
CA ASP A 153 -15.01 16.80 11.50
C ASP A 153 -14.05 16.42 10.35
N PRO A 154 -14.49 16.53 9.08
CA PRO A 154 -13.66 16.18 7.93
C PRO A 154 -12.43 17.06 7.77
N ASP A 155 -12.53 18.35 8.16
CA ASP A 155 -11.47 19.33 7.96
C ASP A 155 -10.26 19.05 8.87
N THR A 156 -10.49 18.67 10.12
CA THR A 156 -9.45 18.32 11.09
C THR A 156 -9.10 16.83 11.09
N SER A 157 -9.78 16.03 10.28
CA SER A 157 -9.48 14.61 10.11
C SER A 157 -8.01 14.39 9.75
N PRO A 158 -7.33 13.38 10.34
CA PRO A 158 -5.97 13.01 9.96
C PRO A 158 -5.87 12.50 8.51
N PHE A 159 -7.01 12.17 7.89
CA PHE A 159 -7.02 11.71 6.52
C PHE A 159 -7.01 12.88 5.53
N HIS A 160 -6.07 12.80 4.59
CA HIS A 160 -5.92 13.76 3.49
C HIS A 160 -6.49 13.20 2.18
N ARG A 161 -6.85 11.93 2.16
CA ARG A 161 -7.44 11.22 1.03
C ARG A 161 -8.16 9.96 1.48
N MET A 162 -9.20 9.57 0.76
CA MET A 162 -9.77 8.22 0.81
C MET A 162 -9.45 7.48 -0.49
N CYS A 163 -9.18 6.17 -0.42
CA CYS A 163 -8.94 5.32 -1.58
C CYS A 163 -9.82 4.08 -1.52
N ILE A 164 -10.61 3.83 -2.55
CA ILE A 164 -11.39 2.61 -2.72
C ILE A 164 -10.60 1.66 -3.61
N SER A 165 -10.20 0.51 -3.07
CA SER A 165 -9.50 -0.53 -3.80
C SER A 165 -10.47 -1.64 -4.20
N MET A 166 -10.53 -1.94 -5.51
CA MET A 166 -11.36 -3.00 -6.04
C MET A 166 -10.66 -4.36 -5.97
N ILE A 167 -11.45 -5.43 -5.82
CA ILE A 167 -11.04 -6.79 -6.15
C ILE A 167 -11.83 -7.30 -7.36
N THR A 168 -11.41 -8.38 -7.98
CA THR A 168 -12.12 -8.94 -9.14
C THR A 168 -13.34 -9.73 -8.67
N HIS A 169 -14.51 -9.14 -8.83
CA HIS A 169 -15.79 -9.72 -8.45
C HIS A 169 -16.90 -9.13 -9.33
N PRO A 170 -18.00 -9.87 -9.65
CA PRO A 170 -19.09 -9.37 -10.53
C PRO A 170 -19.83 -8.14 -10.02
N ARG A 171 -19.74 -7.85 -8.72
CA ARG A 171 -20.37 -6.67 -8.09
C ARG A 171 -19.40 -5.53 -7.84
N SER A 172 -18.15 -5.70 -8.22
CA SER A 172 -17.05 -4.78 -7.80
C SER A 172 -17.27 -3.36 -8.29
N GLU A 173 -17.77 -3.20 -9.53
CA GLU A 173 -18.08 -1.90 -10.13
C GLU A 173 -19.24 -1.23 -9.40
N ASP A 174 -20.40 -1.90 -9.29
CA ASP A 174 -21.58 -1.36 -8.62
C ASP A 174 -21.36 -1.04 -7.15
N ASP A 175 -20.65 -1.93 -6.44
CA ASP A 175 -20.33 -1.71 -5.02
C ASP A 175 -19.32 -0.57 -4.84
N THR A 176 -18.38 -0.36 -5.78
CA THR A 176 -17.50 0.82 -5.80
C THR A 176 -18.32 2.12 -5.91
N PHE A 177 -19.29 2.16 -6.82
CA PHE A 177 -20.16 3.32 -6.97
C PHE A 177 -20.97 3.60 -5.69
N THR A 178 -21.51 2.55 -5.08
CA THR A 178 -22.32 2.68 -3.87
C THR A 178 -21.46 3.13 -2.68
N VAL A 179 -20.25 2.58 -2.49
CA VAL A 179 -19.33 3.01 -1.44
C VAL A 179 -18.88 4.46 -1.64
N LEU A 180 -18.60 4.85 -2.89
CA LEU A 180 -18.25 6.23 -3.24
C LEU A 180 -19.40 7.18 -2.94
N GLN A 181 -20.63 6.83 -3.31
CA GLN A 181 -21.82 7.62 -3.04
C GLN A 181 -22.09 7.77 -1.52
N GLN A 182 -22.02 6.68 -0.75
CA GLN A 182 -22.15 6.73 0.72
C GLN A 182 -21.17 7.71 1.38
N TRP A 183 -19.95 7.81 0.81
CA TRP A 183 -18.95 8.76 1.27
C TRP A 183 -19.31 10.20 0.88
N THR A 184 -19.54 10.45 -0.40
CA THR A 184 -19.71 11.81 -0.95
C THR A 184 -21.04 12.46 -0.55
N GLU A 185 -22.05 11.68 -0.12
CA GLU A 185 -23.30 12.20 0.46
C GLU A 185 -23.07 12.89 1.82
N LYS A 186 -22.01 12.56 2.57
CA LYS A 186 -21.76 13.10 3.91
C LYS A 186 -20.44 13.85 4.03
N ILE A 187 -19.50 13.60 3.16
CA ILE A 187 -18.15 14.17 3.20
C ILE A 187 -17.83 14.80 1.85
N ASP A 188 -17.62 16.11 1.87
CA ASP A 188 -17.26 16.86 0.67
C ASP A 188 -15.91 16.36 0.12
N PRO A 189 -15.82 15.95 -1.15
CA PRO A 189 -14.54 15.61 -1.79
C PRO A 189 -13.51 16.73 -1.78
N ALA A 190 -13.91 18.01 -1.61
CA ALA A 190 -12.99 19.11 -1.40
C ALA A 190 -12.30 19.05 -0.02
N ALA A 191 -12.96 18.53 0.99
CA ALA A 191 -12.37 18.33 2.32
C ALA A 191 -11.50 17.07 2.37
N ILE A 192 -11.95 15.95 1.80
CA ILE A 192 -11.18 14.71 1.70
C ILE A 192 -11.38 14.10 0.29
N PRO A 193 -10.44 14.33 -0.64
CA PRO A 193 -10.54 13.84 -2.00
C PRO A 193 -10.49 12.30 -2.08
N VAL A 194 -11.08 11.74 -3.14
CA VAL A 194 -11.24 10.30 -3.30
C VAL A 194 -10.51 9.77 -4.53
N SER A 195 -9.73 8.72 -4.35
CA SER A 195 -9.14 7.98 -5.47
C SER A 195 -9.74 6.58 -5.59
N ILE A 196 -9.83 6.10 -6.83
CA ILE A 196 -10.19 4.72 -7.14
C ILE A 196 -8.93 3.95 -7.55
N LEU A 197 -8.69 2.79 -6.93
CA LEU A 197 -7.72 1.80 -7.41
C LEU A 197 -8.49 0.65 -8.06
N SER A 198 -8.52 0.65 -9.38
CA SER A 198 -9.35 -0.25 -10.15
C SER A 198 -8.65 -1.54 -10.54
N ASN A 199 -9.45 -2.61 -10.66
CA ASN A 199 -9.16 -3.84 -11.40
C ASN A 199 -10.08 -3.90 -12.61
N PRO A 200 -9.78 -3.21 -13.72
CA PRO A 200 -10.74 -2.90 -14.78
C PRO A 200 -11.04 -4.05 -15.75
N THR A 201 -11.15 -5.28 -15.23
CA THR A 201 -11.33 -6.48 -16.06
C THR A 201 -12.63 -6.43 -16.87
N THR A 202 -13.68 -5.90 -16.28
CA THR A 202 -15.04 -5.79 -16.87
C THR A 202 -15.51 -4.35 -17.03
N MET A 203 -14.79 -3.37 -16.50
CA MET A 203 -15.13 -1.95 -16.57
C MET A 203 -15.19 -1.43 -17.99
N THR A 204 -16.07 -0.46 -18.20
CA THR A 204 -16.23 0.31 -19.45
C THR A 204 -15.79 1.76 -19.24
N ARG A 205 -15.72 2.53 -20.32
CA ARG A 205 -15.50 3.98 -20.27
C ARG A 205 -16.60 4.70 -19.47
N GLU A 206 -17.83 4.24 -19.58
CA GLU A 206 -18.98 4.78 -18.84
C GLU A 206 -18.84 4.55 -17.34
N ASP A 207 -18.26 3.42 -16.91
CA ASP A 207 -17.97 3.14 -15.50
C ASP A 207 -16.90 4.10 -14.96
N VAL A 208 -15.86 4.37 -15.76
CA VAL A 208 -14.83 5.36 -15.40
C VAL A 208 -15.43 6.76 -15.27
N GLN A 209 -16.29 7.18 -16.22
CA GLN A 209 -17.00 8.45 -16.15
C GLN A 209 -17.88 8.52 -14.90
N LYS A 210 -18.62 7.46 -14.60
CA LYS A 210 -19.48 7.40 -13.42
C LYS A 210 -18.72 7.56 -12.11
N THR A 211 -17.49 7.01 -11.99
CA THR A 211 -16.68 7.26 -10.78
C THR A 211 -16.36 8.75 -10.61
N LYS A 212 -16.06 9.47 -11.69
CA LYS A 212 -15.81 10.91 -11.66
C LYS A 212 -17.08 11.68 -11.30
N ASP A 213 -18.19 11.36 -11.90
CA ASP A 213 -19.48 12.02 -11.65
C ASP A 213 -19.95 11.86 -10.20
N LEU A 214 -19.59 10.74 -9.56
CA LEU A 214 -19.83 10.47 -8.14
C LEU A 214 -18.80 11.12 -7.19
N GLY A 215 -17.82 11.87 -7.71
CA GLY A 215 -16.92 12.69 -6.90
C GLY A 215 -15.51 12.13 -6.70
N ALA A 216 -15.10 11.06 -7.39
CA ALA A 216 -13.69 10.66 -7.42
C ALA A 216 -12.87 11.72 -8.19
N ASP A 217 -11.68 12.06 -7.68
CA ASP A 217 -10.78 13.05 -8.30
C ASP A 217 -9.57 12.41 -8.99
N ILE A 218 -9.22 11.17 -8.64
CA ILE A 218 -8.12 10.39 -9.23
C ILE A 218 -8.60 8.97 -9.53
N PHE A 219 -8.22 8.47 -10.70
CA PHE A 219 -8.46 7.08 -11.10
C PHE A 219 -7.14 6.38 -11.41
N THR A 220 -6.86 5.29 -10.71
CA THR A 220 -5.66 4.48 -10.91
C THR A 220 -5.99 3.05 -11.28
N VAL A 221 -5.11 2.45 -12.07
CA VAL A 221 -5.24 1.08 -12.53
C VAL A 221 -4.19 0.20 -11.85
N ALA A 222 -4.61 -0.92 -11.25
CA ALA A 222 -3.69 -1.90 -10.68
C ALA A 222 -3.02 -2.71 -11.81
N LEU A 223 -2.12 -2.08 -12.56
CA LEU A 223 -1.38 -2.71 -13.66
C LEU A 223 -0.39 -3.76 -13.15
N ASP A 224 0.29 -3.44 -12.06
CA ASP A 224 1.20 -4.25 -11.24
C ASP A 224 2.47 -4.76 -11.96
N ALA A 225 2.44 -5.03 -13.25
CA ALA A 225 3.58 -5.57 -14.01
C ALA A 225 4.16 -4.52 -14.96
N ALA A 226 5.48 -4.60 -15.20
CA ALA A 226 6.20 -3.66 -16.07
C ALA A 226 6.02 -3.93 -17.57
N THR A 227 5.66 -5.15 -17.96
CA THR A 227 5.56 -5.55 -19.36
C THR A 227 4.36 -6.47 -19.61
N PRO A 228 3.82 -6.51 -20.86
CA PRO A 228 2.73 -7.44 -21.21
C PRO A 228 3.06 -8.90 -20.91
N ARG A 229 4.31 -9.31 -21.15
CA ARG A 229 4.80 -10.67 -20.88
C ARG A 229 4.78 -10.99 -19.38
N LEU A 230 5.25 -10.06 -18.54
CA LEU A 230 5.23 -10.24 -17.09
C LEU A 230 3.80 -10.25 -16.55
N PHE A 231 2.97 -9.33 -17.04
CA PHE A 231 1.55 -9.28 -16.70
C PHE A 231 0.85 -10.60 -17.01
N ASP A 232 1.03 -11.14 -18.23
CA ASP A 232 0.39 -12.39 -18.64
C ASP A 232 0.84 -13.57 -17.76
N ARG A 233 2.13 -13.60 -17.39
CA ARG A 233 2.72 -14.63 -16.53
C ARG A 233 2.25 -14.58 -15.08
N THR A 234 2.07 -13.40 -14.53
CA THR A 234 1.85 -13.21 -13.07
C THR A 234 0.42 -12.80 -12.72
N ARG A 235 -0.33 -12.25 -13.68
CA ARG A 235 -1.66 -11.67 -13.45
C ARG A 235 -2.68 -12.09 -14.51
N GLY A 236 -2.24 -12.44 -15.72
CA GLY A 236 -3.08 -12.76 -16.87
C GLY A 236 -3.36 -14.25 -17.03
N LYS A 237 -3.35 -14.71 -18.27
CA LYS A 237 -3.73 -16.08 -18.61
C LYS A 237 -2.69 -17.12 -18.12
N GLY A 238 -1.43 -16.72 -17.91
CA GLY A 238 -0.39 -17.59 -17.39
C GLY A 238 -0.72 -18.17 -16.00
N VAL A 239 -1.55 -17.48 -15.23
CA VAL A 239 -2.07 -17.90 -13.93
C VAL A 239 -3.58 -18.15 -13.96
N GLN A 240 -4.17 -18.34 -15.12
CA GLN A 240 -5.60 -18.57 -15.31
C GLN A 240 -6.49 -17.45 -14.73
N SER A 241 -6.01 -16.21 -14.79
CA SER A 241 -6.76 -15.03 -14.38
C SER A 241 -7.48 -14.39 -15.57
N PRO A 242 -8.59 -13.64 -15.35
CA PRO A 242 -9.36 -13.03 -16.41
C PRO A 242 -8.74 -11.75 -16.98
N HIS A 243 -7.66 -11.25 -16.36
CA HIS A 243 -7.07 -9.96 -16.70
C HIS A 243 -6.36 -9.99 -18.04
N LYS A 244 -6.45 -8.87 -18.77
CA LYS A 244 -5.80 -8.65 -20.06
C LYS A 244 -5.05 -7.31 -20.03
N TRP A 245 -3.77 -7.30 -20.39
CA TRP A 245 -2.96 -6.11 -20.49
C TRP A 245 -3.62 -4.99 -21.32
N SER A 246 -4.13 -5.34 -22.50
CA SER A 246 -4.80 -4.38 -23.39
C SER A 246 -6.01 -3.72 -22.76
N LYS A 247 -6.81 -4.47 -21.97
CA LYS A 247 -7.98 -3.91 -21.26
C LYS A 247 -7.58 -2.93 -20.16
N TYR A 248 -6.48 -3.21 -19.46
CA TYR A 248 -5.95 -2.33 -18.44
C TYR A 248 -5.46 -1.01 -19.02
N TRP A 249 -4.79 -1.08 -20.18
CA TRP A 249 -4.35 0.12 -20.91
C TRP A 249 -5.52 0.89 -21.50
N GLU A 250 -6.51 0.21 -22.09
CA GLU A 250 -7.74 0.84 -22.58
C GLU A 250 -8.39 1.71 -21.49
N ILE A 251 -8.65 1.14 -20.31
CA ILE A 251 -9.27 1.86 -19.20
C ILE A 251 -8.37 2.96 -18.63
N MET A 252 -7.06 2.77 -18.62
CA MET A 252 -6.13 3.82 -18.21
C MET A 252 -6.14 5.02 -19.17
N LEU A 253 -6.26 4.78 -20.47
CA LEU A 253 -6.39 5.85 -21.47
C LEU A 253 -7.76 6.53 -21.38
N ASP A 254 -8.83 5.79 -21.12
CA ASP A 254 -10.15 6.36 -20.81
C ASP A 254 -10.08 7.25 -19.55
N ALA A 255 -9.39 6.79 -18.50
CA ALA A 255 -9.18 7.59 -17.30
C ALA A 255 -8.39 8.86 -17.57
N LYS A 256 -7.33 8.80 -18.42
CA LYS A 256 -6.60 9.98 -18.88
C LYS A 256 -7.52 11.01 -19.52
N ASP A 257 -8.37 10.57 -20.45
CA ASP A 257 -9.27 11.48 -21.16
C ASP A 257 -10.35 12.08 -20.25
N ILE A 258 -10.86 11.28 -19.31
CA ILE A 258 -11.94 11.66 -18.40
C ILE A 258 -11.43 12.52 -17.26
N PHE A 259 -10.38 12.10 -16.54
CA PHE A 259 -9.86 12.78 -15.35
C PHE A 259 -8.87 13.89 -15.67
N GLY A 260 -8.13 13.76 -16.78
CA GLY A 260 -7.12 14.72 -17.23
C GLY A 260 -5.75 14.50 -16.59
N PRO A 261 -4.78 15.38 -16.92
CA PRO A 261 -3.39 15.27 -16.46
C PRO A 261 -3.28 15.21 -14.93
N GLN A 262 -2.34 14.41 -14.44
CA GLN A 262 -2.05 14.17 -13.02
C GLN A 262 -3.20 13.58 -12.20
N LYS A 263 -4.31 13.18 -12.85
CA LYS A 263 -5.49 12.61 -12.20
C LYS A 263 -5.75 11.15 -12.57
N PHE A 264 -4.78 10.52 -13.23
CA PHE A 264 -4.78 9.09 -13.57
C PHE A 264 -3.39 8.50 -13.39
N GLY A 265 -3.30 7.17 -13.30
CA GLY A 265 -2.00 6.50 -13.19
C GLY A 265 -2.11 5.00 -12.98
N ALA A 266 -0.97 4.37 -12.69
CA ALA A 266 -0.90 2.95 -12.47
C ALA A 266 -0.19 2.59 -11.15
N HIS A 267 -0.67 1.54 -10.51
CA HIS A 267 0.09 0.81 -9.49
C HIS A 267 1.01 -0.19 -10.18
N ILE A 268 2.26 -0.29 -9.71
CA ILE A 268 3.30 -1.13 -10.30
C ILE A 268 4.06 -1.81 -9.16
N ILE A 269 4.33 -3.11 -9.28
CA ILE A 269 5.12 -3.88 -8.32
C ILE A 269 6.51 -4.10 -8.90
N VAL A 270 7.54 -3.69 -8.15
CA VAL A 270 8.95 -3.85 -8.50
C VAL A 270 9.50 -5.13 -7.91
N GLY A 271 10.17 -5.95 -8.71
CA GLY A 271 10.89 -7.15 -8.27
C GLY A 271 10.16 -8.47 -8.54
N MET A 272 9.21 -8.48 -9.51
CA MET A 272 8.52 -9.70 -9.94
C MET A 272 9.23 -10.43 -11.09
N GLY A 273 10.39 -9.92 -11.54
CA GLY A 273 11.21 -10.51 -12.61
C GLY A 273 11.35 -9.65 -13.86
N GLU A 274 11.02 -8.37 -13.76
CA GLU A 274 11.39 -7.32 -14.72
C GLU A 274 12.81 -6.81 -14.43
N THR A 275 13.40 -6.14 -15.43
CA THR A 275 14.60 -5.34 -15.28
C THR A 275 14.26 -3.93 -14.79
N GLU A 276 15.23 -3.21 -14.20
CA GLU A 276 15.06 -1.79 -13.84
C GLU A 276 14.78 -0.94 -15.09
N TYR A 277 15.37 -1.27 -16.22
CA TYR A 277 15.10 -0.64 -17.50
C TYR A 277 13.64 -0.79 -17.94
N GLU A 278 13.08 -2.01 -17.87
CA GLU A 278 11.68 -2.26 -18.26
C GLU A 278 10.70 -1.46 -17.40
N ILE A 279 10.92 -1.42 -16.08
CA ILE A 279 10.00 -0.71 -15.19
C ILE A 279 10.11 0.82 -15.30
N LEU A 280 11.33 1.34 -15.52
CA LEU A 280 11.54 2.78 -15.70
C LEU A 280 11.02 3.29 -17.05
N ASN A 281 11.05 2.46 -18.11
CA ASN A 281 10.36 2.80 -19.36
C ASN A 281 8.84 2.89 -19.18
N LEU A 282 8.23 1.98 -18.39
CA LEU A 282 6.81 2.10 -18.07
C LEU A 282 6.51 3.38 -17.28
N VAL A 283 7.35 3.74 -16.30
CA VAL A 283 7.22 5.01 -15.57
C VAL A 283 7.31 6.20 -16.52
N GLN A 284 8.26 6.21 -17.45
CA GLN A 284 8.41 7.25 -18.45
C GLN A 284 7.18 7.36 -19.35
N GLU A 285 6.65 6.22 -19.82
CA GLU A 285 5.46 6.19 -20.66
C GLU A 285 4.24 6.80 -19.93
N LEU A 286 4.06 6.47 -18.65
CA LEU A 286 3.00 7.07 -17.83
C LEU A 286 3.17 8.58 -17.67
N VAL A 287 4.37 9.06 -17.42
CA VAL A 287 4.67 10.50 -17.30
C VAL A 287 4.47 11.22 -18.64
N ASP A 288 4.91 10.64 -19.75
CA ASP A 288 4.72 11.20 -21.09
C ASP A 288 3.22 11.30 -21.47
N LEU A 289 2.40 10.42 -20.93
CA LEU A 289 0.93 10.50 -21.05
C LEU A 289 0.31 11.55 -20.11
N GLY A 290 1.07 12.13 -19.19
CA GLY A 290 0.61 13.05 -18.15
C GLY A 290 0.04 12.35 -16.93
N GLY A 291 0.27 11.05 -16.76
CA GLY A 291 -0.12 10.26 -15.60
C GLY A 291 0.99 10.17 -14.55
N HIS A 292 0.79 9.31 -13.56
CA HIS A 292 1.77 9.06 -12.49
C HIS A 292 1.88 7.57 -12.14
N SER A 293 3.00 7.20 -11.53
CA SER A 293 3.28 5.84 -11.11
C SER A 293 3.26 5.72 -9.58
N HIS A 294 2.57 4.69 -9.08
CA HIS A 294 2.62 4.28 -7.68
C HIS A 294 3.34 2.96 -7.57
N MET A 295 4.52 2.95 -6.95
CA MET A 295 5.33 1.76 -6.88
C MET A 295 5.22 1.05 -5.54
N PHE A 296 5.20 -0.28 -5.62
CA PHE A 296 5.24 -1.21 -4.49
C PHE A 296 6.47 -2.09 -4.61
N CYS A 297 7.11 -2.37 -3.49
CA CYS A 297 8.18 -3.35 -3.42
C CYS A 297 7.56 -4.74 -3.34
N PHE A 298 7.91 -5.65 -4.26
CA PHE A 298 7.44 -7.03 -4.20
C PHE A 298 7.80 -7.66 -2.86
N PHE A 299 6.86 -8.34 -2.32
CA PHE A 299 6.95 -9.09 -1.10
C PHE A 299 6.23 -10.44 -1.29
N PRO A 300 6.86 -11.58 -0.92
CA PRO A 300 6.25 -12.89 -1.07
C PRO A 300 5.12 -13.08 -0.05
N GLU A 301 3.87 -13.00 -0.52
CA GLU A 301 2.70 -13.28 0.31
C GLU A 301 2.56 -14.78 0.57
N GLN A 302 2.43 -15.15 1.84
CA GLN A 302 2.30 -16.54 2.25
C GLN A 302 1.15 -17.25 1.54
N GLY A 303 1.43 -18.40 0.94
CA GLY A 303 0.47 -19.22 0.21
C GLY A 303 0.12 -18.72 -1.19
N SER A 304 0.71 -17.61 -1.65
CA SER A 304 0.61 -17.18 -3.05
C SER A 304 1.52 -18.01 -3.95
N LEU A 305 1.29 -17.99 -5.26
CA LEU A 305 2.12 -18.74 -6.22
C LEU A 305 3.59 -18.28 -6.24
N MET A 306 3.87 -17.08 -5.74
CA MET A 306 5.21 -16.48 -5.69
C MET A 306 5.78 -16.41 -4.26
N ASP A 307 5.20 -17.09 -3.28
CA ASP A 307 5.64 -17.05 -1.88
C ASP A 307 7.04 -17.65 -1.65
N HIS A 308 7.49 -18.50 -2.57
CA HIS A 308 8.82 -19.12 -2.57
C HIS A 308 9.94 -18.20 -3.09
N LEU A 309 9.59 -17.06 -3.69
CA LEU A 309 10.56 -16.11 -4.24
C LEU A 309 11.09 -15.19 -3.13
N PRO A 310 12.35 -14.70 -3.26
CA PRO A 310 12.84 -13.68 -2.33
C PRO A 310 12.11 -12.35 -2.55
N ALA A 311 11.98 -11.56 -1.47
CA ALA A 311 11.57 -10.18 -1.59
C ALA A 311 12.56 -9.37 -2.44
N THR A 312 12.10 -8.27 -3.02
CA THR A 312 12.94 -7.40 -3.85
C THR A 312 14.20 -6.96 -3.09
N PRO A 313 15.41 -7.14 -3.66
CA PRO A 313 16.64 -6.63 -3.08
C PRO A 313 16.56 -5.12 -2.83
N ARG A 314 17.10 -4.66 -1.68
CA ARG A 314 16.98 -3.26 -1.29
C ARG A 314 17.78 -2.30 -2.17
N ASP A 315 18.90 -2.74 -2.72
CA ASP A 315 19.68 -2.00 -3.72
C ASP A 315 18.88 -1.73 -5.00
N GLN A 316 18.26 -2.78 -5.57
CA GLN A 316 17.34 -2.66 -6.71
C GLN A 316 16.19 -1.69 -6.40
N TRP A 317 15.53 -1.89 -5.25
CA TRP A 317 14.41 -1.03 -4.85
C TRP A 317 14.84 0.44 -4.75
N ARG A 318 16.02 0.73 -4.13
CA ARG A 318 16.51 2.11 -4.00
C ARG A 318 16.87 2.73 -5.33
N ARG A 319 17.50 1.99 -6.24
CA ARG A 319 17.82 2.50 -7.59
C ARG A 319 16.55 2.88 -8.33
N VAL A 320 15.54 2.02 -8.31
CA VAL A 320 14.27 2.28 -8.99
C VAL A 320 13.51 3.45 -8.34
N GLN A 321 13.45 3.54 -6.99
CA GLN A 321 12.84 4.69 -6.31
C GLN A 321 13.47 6.02 -6.71
N LEU A 322 14.80 6.07 -6.74
CA LEU A 322 15.56 7.27 -7.09
C LEU A 322 15.35 7.66 -8.55
N ALA A 323 15.47 6.72 -9.48
CA ALA A 323 15.24 6.94 -10.90
C ALA A 323 13.80 7.40 -11.18
N ARG A 324 12.80 6.73 -10.58
CA ARG A 324 11.39 7.14 -10.68
C ARG A 324 11.18 8.57 -10.18
N TYR A 325 11.77 8.95 -9.04
CA TYR A 325 11.65 10.31 -8.50
C TYR A 325 12.23 11.36 -9.48
N LEU A 326 13.33 11.03 -10.12
CA LEU A 326 13.95 11.91 -11.12
C LEU A 326 13.03 12.09 -12.34
N ILE A 327 12.40 11.02 -12.80
CA ILE A 327 11.45 11.07 -13.93
C ILE A 327 10.19 11.85 -13.55
N ASP A 328 9.58 11.58 -12.38
CA ASP A 328 8.32 12.18 -11.98
C ASP A 328 8.43 13.67 -11.58
N TYR A 329 9.60 14.10 -11.02
CA TYR A 329 9.70 15.40 -10.35
C TYR A 329 10.91 16.26 -10.76
N ARG A 330 11.79 15.75 -11.62
CA ARG A 330 13.05 16.43 -11.98
C ARG A 330 13.29 16.50 -13.48
N ASP A 331 12.29 16.19 -14.28
CA ASP A 331 12.31 16.20 -15.75
C ASP A 331 13.47 15.38 -16.36
N VAL A 332 14.03 14.42 -15.61
CA VAL A 332 15.03 13.49 -16.13
C VAL A 332 14.34 12.39 -16.91
N ARG A 333 14.86 12.06 -18.08
CA ARG A 333 14.31 11.02 -18.93
C ARG A 333 15.11 9.71 -18.84
N VAL A 334 14.46 8.59 -19.10
CA VAL A 334 15.11 7.27 -19.10
C VAL A 334 16.25 7.19 -20.12
N ASP A 335 16.13 7.85 -21.27
CA ASP A 335 17.16 7.89 -22.30
C ASP A 335 18.43 8.68 -21.91
N GLN A 336 18.36 9.48 -20.85
CA GLN A 336 19.52 10.14 -20.23
C GLN A 336 20.23 9.25 -19.19
N MET A 337 19.57 8.18 -18.75
CA MET A 337 20.14 7.23 -17.80
C MET A 337 21.02 6.20 -18.51
N ARG A 338 21.89 5.52 -17.76
CA ARG A 338 22.68 4.39 -18.28
C ARG A 338 22.34 3.13 -17.51
N PHE A 339 22.36 2.03 -18.22
CA PHE A 339 22.04 0.70 -17.69
C PHE A 339 23.18 -0.28 -18.03
N ASP A 340 23.38 -1.27 -17.18
CA ASP A 340 24.27 -2.38 -17.48
C ASP A 340 23.58 -3.46 -18.36
N GLU A 341 24.30 -4.52 -18.68
CA GLU A 341 23.79 -5.64 -19.49
C GLU A 341 22.61 -6.38 -18.87
N LEU A 342 22.40 -6.26 -17.57
CA LEU A 342 21.26 -6.82 -16.82
C LEU A 342 20.09 -5.82 -16.69
N GLY A 343 20.22 -4.65 -17.30
CA GLY A 343 19.22 -3.59 -17.25
C GLY A 343 19.14 -2.87 -15.91
N ARG A 344 20.20 -2.93 -15.07
CA ARG A 344 20.29 -2.19 -13.82
C ARG A 344 20.80 -0.77 -14.06
N VAL A 345 20.24 0.22 -13.37
CA VAL A 345 20.68 1.63 -13.44
C VAL A 345 22.13 1.75 -12.94
N THR A 346 22.98 2.33 -13.77
CA THR A 346 24.39 2.62 -13.45
C THR A 346 24.69 4.13 -13.45
N SER A 347 23.83 4.95 -14.08
CA SER A 347 23.90 6.41 -14.05
C SER A 347 22.50 7.00 -14.18
N TYR A 348 22.23 8.09 -13.50
CA TYR A 348 20.91 8.72 -13.41
C TYR A 348 20.75 9.96 -14.33
N GLY A 349 21.74 10.26 -15.19
CA GLY A 349 21.66 11.40 -16.13
C GLY A 349 21.84 12.79 -15.50
N ILE A 350 22.20 12.86 -14.21
CA ILE A 350 22.48 14.09 -13.47
C ILE A 350 23.89 14.05 -12.85
N SER A 351 24.38 15.18 -12.35
CA SER A 351 25.69 15.24 -11.69
C SER A 351 25.70 14.49 -10.35
N ASP A 352 26.88 13.98 -9.95
CA ASP A 352 27.05 13.29 -8.66
C ASP A 352 26.72 14.20 -7.46
N SER A 353 26.96 15.50 -7.56
CA SER A 353 26.60 16.47 -6.53
C SER A 353 25.09 16.57 -6.37
N GLU A 354 24.36 16.75 -7.47
CA GLU A 354 22.90 16.83 -7.47
C GLU A 354 22.27 15.52 -7.00
N LEU A 355 22.77 14.37 -7.47
CA LEU A 355 22.36 13.06 -7.04
C LEU A 355 22.51 12.91 -5.53
N SER A 356 23.66 13.32 -5.00
CA SER A 356 23.95 13.27 -3.58
C SER A 356 23.01 14.16 -2.75
N ASP A 357 22.67 15.36 -3.22
CA ASP A 357 21.73 16.26 -2.56
C ASP A 357 20.32 15.68 -2.51
N ILE A 358 19.86 15.06 -3.61
CA ILE A 358 18.55 14.38 -3.66
C ILE A 358 18.50 13.20 -2.69
N ILE A 359 19.58 12.41 -2.60
CA ILE A 359 19.66 11.29 -1.67
C ILE A 359 19.61 11.81 -0.22
N ASP A 360 20.35 12.88 0.09
CA ASP A 360 20.42 13.46 1.44
C ASP A 360 19.09 14.10 1.84
N ALA A 361 18.36 14.69 0.89
CA ALA A 361 17.00 15.15 1.11
C ALA A 361 16.04 14.00 1.47
N GLY A 362 16.29 12.77 1.02
CA GLY A 362 15.54 11.58 1.38
C GLY A 362 14.14 11.45 0.76
N ILE A 363 13.65 12.49 0.09
CA ILE A 363 12.27 12.58 -0.41
C ILE A 363 11.98 11.52 -1.48
N ALA A 364 12.97 11.16 -2.30
CA ALA A 364 12.86 10.13 -3.34
C ALA A 364 12.50 8.74 -2.78
N PHE A 365 12.73 8.52 -1.50
CA PHE A 365 12.53 7.22 -0.83
C PHE A 365 11.26 7.15 0.00
N ARG A 366 10.44 8.21 -0.06
CA ARG A 366 9.10 8.19 0.53
C ARG A 366 8.17 7.31 -0.29
N THR A 367 7.07 6.88 0.35
CA THR A 367 6.01 6.14 -0.34
C THR A 367 5.47 6.96 -1.51
N SER A 368 5.39 6.36 -2.68
CA SER A 368 4.72 6.93 -3.84
C SER A 368 3.21 6.66 -3.75
N GLY A 369 2.39 7.63 -4.11
CA GLY A 369 0.93 7.50 -4.01
C GLY A 369 0.21 8.77 -4.46
N CYS A 370 -1.12 8.72 -4.48
CA CYS A 370 -1.94 9.88 -4.80
C CYS A 370 -1.65 11.03 -3.82
N PRO A 371 -1.63 12.29 -4.28
CA PRO A 371 -1.53 13.47 -3.42
C PRO A 371 -2.76 13.60 -2.52
N GLY A 372 -2.63 14.35 -1.46
CA GLY A 372 -3.71 14.65 -0.53
C GLY A 372 -4.41 15.98 -0.81
N LYS A 373 -5.14 16.45 0.22
CA LYS A 373 -5.84 17.73 0.21
C LYS A 373 -4.90 18.96 0.33
N PHE A 374 -3.66 18.75 0.73
CA PHE A 374 -2.68 19.82 0.85
C PHE A 374 -1.69 19.79 -0.31
N GLN A 375 -1.26 20.97 -0.76
CA GLN A 375 -0.37 21.09 -1.93
C GLN A 375 1.03 20.51 -1.71
N ASP A 376 1.49 20.44 -0.46
CA ASP A 376 2.77 19.86 -0.05
C ASP A 376 2.70 18.35 0.28
N ASP A 377 1.53 17.74 0.15
CA ASP A 377 1.36 16.29 0.23
C ASP A 377 1.93 15.62 -1.01
N ILE A 378 3.21 15.25 -0.97
CA ILE A 378 3.84 14.46 -2.05
C ILE A 378 3.11 13.14 -2.27
N SER A 379 2.65 12.54 -1.17
CA SER A 379 1.78 11.37 -1.18
C SER A 379 0.95 11.34 0.10
N ALA A 380 -0.36 11.40 -0.03
CA ALA A 380 -1.26 11.11 1.09
C ALA A 380 -1.40 9.58 1.28
N CYS A 381 -1.30 8.82 0.19
CA CYS A 381 -1.27 7.35 0.26
C CYS A 381 0.10 6.87 0.76
N ASP A 382 0.38 7.09 2.03
CA ASP A 382 1.67 6.82 2.67
C ASP A 382 1.85 5.37 3.12
N ARG A 383 0.78 4.58 3.16
CA ARG A 383 0.78 3.12 3.41
C ARG A 383 1.80 2.67 4.47
N PRO A 384 1.69 3.12 5.73
CA PRO A 384 2.68 2.80 6.75
C PRO A 384 2.89 1.28 6.86
N TYR A 385 4.09 0.83 6.47
CA TYR A 385 4.56 -0.56 6.57
C TYR A 385 3.76 -1.59 5.74
N GLY A 386 3.01 -1.15 4.72
CA GLY A 386 2.26 -2.05 3.84
C GLY A 386 3.16 -2.99 3.02
N ASP A 387 4.34 -2.52 2.58
CA ASP A 387 5.28 -3.28 1.75
C ASP A 387 6.54 -3.75 2.49
N SER A 388 6.69 -3.44 3.78
CA SER A 388 7.88 -3.82 4.55
C SER A 388 7.72 -3.59 6.05
N PRO A 389 8.43 -4.37 6.92
CA PRO A 389 8.39 -4.16 8.36
C PRO A 389 9.15 -2.89 8.78
N PRO A 390 8.86 -2.35 9.97
CA PRO A 390 9.61 -1.21 10.53
C PRO A 390 11.11 -1.43 10.68
N SER A 391 11.55 -2.67 10.83
CA SER A 391 12.97 -3.06 10.93
C SER A 391 13.71 -2.93 9.59
N ASP A 392 12.99 -3.05 8.45
CA ASP A 392 13.58 -2.97 7.12
C ASP A 392 12.66 -2.22 6.13
N ILE A 393 12.54 -0.91 6.34
CA ILE A 393 11.63 -0.05 5.59
C ILE A 393 12.00 0.01 4.11
N ALA A 394 11.09 -0.43 3.26
CA ALA A 394 11.18 -0.27 1.80
C ALA A 394 10.75 1.14 1.38
N SER A 395 9.53 1.56 1.71
CA SER A 395 9.03 2.90 1.44
C SER A 395 8.80 3.65 2.75
N TYR A 396 9.35 4.85 2.86
CA TYR A 396 9.21 5.63 4.09
C TYR A 396 7.86 6.37 4.11
N PRO A 397 6.98 6.12 5.09
CA PRO A 397 5.72 6.85 5.21
C PRO A 397 5.91 8.27 5.75
N PHE A 398 7.11 8.60 6.23
CA PHE A 398 7.54 9.88 6.78
C PHE A 398 8.82 10.37 6.10
N GLN A 399 9.21 11.60 6.41
CA GLN A 399 10.49 12.13 5.96
C GLN A 399 11.66 11.34 6.57
N PRO A 400 12.54 10.72 5.76
CA PRO A 400 13.71 10.01 6.25
C PRO A 400 14.61 10.91 7.10
N GLN A 401 15.07 10.37 8.23
CA GLN A 401 16.03 11.05 9.13
C GLN A 401 17.48 10.74 8.71
N LYS A 402 18.47 11.48 9.22
CA LYS A 402 19.91 11.25 8.96
C LYS A 402 20.33 9.77 9.05
N LYS A 403 19.81 9.03 10.05
CA LYS A 403 20.09 7.59 10.20
C LYS A 403 19.51 6.73 9.06
N ASP A 404 18.34 7.12 8.56
CA ASP A 404 17.68 6.42 7.45
C ASP A 404 18.43 6.69 6.14
N VAL A 405 18.83 7.95 5.91
CA VAL A 405 19.65 8.35 4.76
C VAL A 405 20.97 7.60 4.73
N ARG A 406 21.65 7.43 5.89
CA ARG A 406 22.88 6.59 5.97
C ARG A 406 22.60 5.15 5.54
N LYS A 407 21.46 4.56 5.95
CA LYS A 407 21.07 3.21 5.54
C LYS A 407 20.79 3.16 4.03
N ILE A 408 20.09 4.16 3.49
CA ILE A 408 19.78 4.28 2.06
C ILE A 408 21.07 4.36 1.23
N ARG A 409 22.02 5.24 1.62
CA ARG A 409 23.31 5.34 0.92
C ARG A 409 24.07 4.03 0.91
N LYS A 410 24.07 3.30 2.03
CA LYS A 410 24.67 1.94 2.08
C LYS A 410 23.98 0.97 1.14
N GLN A 411 22.66 1.04 1.01
CA GLN A 411 21.88 0.20 0.10
C GLN A 411 22.11 0.56 -1.38
N LEU A 412 22.42 1.83 -1.67
CA LEU A 412 22.80 2.30 -3.01
C LEU A 412 24.29 2.13 -3.32
N GLU A 413 25.09 1.65 -2.35
CA GLU A 413 26.56 1.57 -2.45
C GLU A 413 27.24 2.93 -2.72
N ILE A 414 26.60 4.02 -2.32
CA ILE A 414 27.09 5.39 -2.48
C ILE A 414 27.73 5.85 -1.16
N PRO A 415 28.95 6.43 -1.17
CA PRO A 415 29.63 6.90 0.02
C PRO A 415 28.77 7.87 0.84
N VAL A 416 28.85 7.76 2.18
CA VAL A 416 28.24 8.73 3.10
C VAL A 416 29.09 10.00 3.05
N ARG A 417 28.45 11.17 2.88
CA ARG A 417 29.15 12.44 3.05
C ARG A 417 29.64 12.55 4.50
N VAL A 418 30.93 12.79 4.70
CA VAL A 418 31.52 13.17 5.98
C VAL A 418 31.29 14.67 6.12
N GLU A 419 30.47 15.07 7.11
CA GLU A 419 30.26 16.49 7.48
C GLU A 419 31.51 17.07 8.15
#